data_f584a955bca5ccdf09543a2804fdb513
#
_entry.id   f584a955bca5ccdf09543a2804fdb513
#
_cell.length_a   1.000
_cell.length_b   1.000
_cell.length_c   1.000
_cell.angle_alpha   90.00
_cell.angle_beta   90.00
_cell.angle_gamma   90.00
#
_symmetry.space_group_name_H-M   'P 1'
#
loop_
_entity.id
_entity.type
_entity.pdbx_description
1 polymer ?
#
loop_
_entity_poly.entity_id
_entity_poly.type
_entity_poly.pdbx_seq_one_letter_code
_entity_poly.pdbx_strand_id
1 'polypeptide(L)'
;MGRNNDTFTLIINDHKQAWGKFRRGLRLEDQRLFDEMWRAPKIHLAAGAFLANPLPLETMFMAMLLDHYKQIKRLEARLLADGEPAAIRRLP
;
A
#
# COMPACT_ATOMS: atom_id res chain seq x y z
N MET A 1 14.55 17.40 1.50
CA MET A 1 15.84 16.95 1.00
C MET A 1 15.73 15.58 0.35
N GLY A 2 16.28 15.44 -0.87
CA GLY A 2 16.21 14.19 -1.59
C GLY A 2 16.92 13.05 -0.89
N ARG A 3 17.91 13.35 -0.06
CA ARG A 3 18.67 12.33 0.63
C ARG A 3 17.81 11.48 1.55
N ASN A 4 16.87 12.09 2.27
CA ASN A 4 15.97 11.35 3.16
C ASN A 4 15.04 10.44 2.37
N ASN A 5 14.54 10.92 1.23
CA ASN A 5 13.66 10.13 0.38
C ASN A 5 14.39 8.94 -0.22
N ASP A 6 15.65 9.15 -0.64
CA ASP A 6 16.46 8.07 -1.20
C ASP A 6 16.73 6.99 -0.16
N THR A 7 17.03 7.40 1.07
CA THR A 7 17.26 6.46 2.16
C THR A 7 16.01 5.63 2.44
N PHE A 8 14.85 6.28 2.48
CA PHE A 8 13.60 5.56 2.73
C PHE A 8 13.26 4.61 1.59
N THR A 9 13.59 4.99 0.35
CA THR A 9 13.41 4.11 -0.79
C THR A 9 14.20 2.82 -0.63
N LEU A 10 15.45 2.92 -0.18
CA LEU A 10 16.27 1.74 0.08
C LEU A 10 15.67 0.88 1.17
N ILE A 11 15.17 1.50 2.23
CA ILE A 11 14.52 0.77 3.32
C ILE A 11 13.29 0.02 2.81
N ILE A 12 12.47 0.66 1.98
CA ILE A 12 11.30 0.00 1.39
C ILE A 12 11.72 -1.23 0.59
N ASN A 13 12.73 -1.08 -0.25
CA ASN A 13 13.19 -2.18 -1.09
C ASN A 13 13.75 -3.33 -0.25
N ASP A 14 14.47 -3.02 0.82
CA ASP A 14 15.01 -4.05 1.72
C ASP A 14 13.88 -4.84 2.37
N HIS A 15 12.85 -4.16 2.85
CA HIS A 15 11.72 -4.85 3.46
C HIS A 15 10.97 -5.68 2.44
N LYS A 16 10.79 -5.16 1.22
CA LYS A 16 10.13 -5.91 0.16
C LYS A 16 10.86 -7.22 -0.10
N GLN A 17 12.19 -7.18 -0.15
CA GLN A 17 12.99 -8.38 -0.35
C GLN A 17 12.91 -9.34 0.83
N ALA A 18 12.86 -8.81 2.04
CA ALA A 18 12.76 -9.64 3.24
C ALA A 18 11.48 -10.46 3.25
N TRP A 19 10.42 -9.99 2.61
CA TRP A 19 9.15 -10.71 2.51
C TRP A 19 9.09 -11.64 1.31
N GLY A 20 10.23 -11.87 0.65
CA GLY A 20 10.27 -12.71 -0.54
C GLY A 20 9.81 -14.14 -0.30
N LYS A 21 10.10 -14.71 0.88
CA LYS A 21 9.65 -16.07 1.20
C LYS A 21 8.13 -16.14 1.29
N PHE A 22 7.52 -15.14 1.92
CA PHE A 22 6.07 -15.05 2.02
C PHE A 22 5.47 -14.99 0.61
N ARG A 23 6.04 -14.14 -0.25
CA ARG A 23 5.58 -13.99 -1.61
C ARG A 23 5.61 -15.31 -2.36
N ARG A 24 6.68 -16.07 -2.21
CA ARG A 24 6.82 -17.36 -2.92
C ARG A 24 5.77 -18.38 -2.49
N GLY A 25 5.24 -18.25 -1.29
CA GLY A 25 4.17 -19.14 -0.81
C GLY A 25 2.79 -18.76 -1.30
N LEU A 26 2.65 -17.60 -1.94
CA LEU A 26 1.35 -17.16 -2.43
C LEU A 26 1.05 -17.77 -3.79
N ARG A 27 -0.27 -17.82 -4.13
CA ARG A 27 -0.69 -18.16 -5.48
C ARG A 27 -0.15 -17.11 -6.46
N LEU A 28 0.02 -17.50 -7.71
CA LEU A 28 0.61 -16.62 -8.71
C LEU A 28 -0.12 -15.28 -8.82
N GLU A 29 -1.44 -15.32 -8.84
CA GLU A 29 -2.26 -14.11 -8.93
C GLU A 29 -2.09 -13.21 -7.71
N ASP A 30 -1.92 -13.83 -6.53
CA ASP A 30 -1.72 -13.08 -5.29
C ASP A 30 -0.32 -12.49 -5.23
N GLN A 31 0.67 -13.13 -5.85
CA GLN A 31 2.01 -12.59 -5.91
C GLN A 31 2.02 -11.25 -6.64
N ARG A 32 1.25 -11.15 -7.72
CA ARG A 32 1.14 -9.91 -8.48
C ARG A 32 0.52 -8.81 -7.63
N LEU A 33 -0.54 -9.13 -6.90
CA LEU A 33 -1.20 -8.18 -6.02
C LEU A 33 -0.27 -7.76 -4.88
N PHE A 34 0.46 -8.72 -4.33
CA PHE A 34 1.44 -8.43 -3.28
C PHE A 34 2.49 -7.45 -3.77
N ASP A 35 2.98 -7.65 -4.99
CA ASP A 35 3.98 -6.74 -5.56
C ASP A 35 3.40 -5.33 -5.72
N GLU A 36 2.14 -5.21 -6.10
CA GLU A 36 1.49 -3.92 -6.27
C GLU A 36 1.34 -3.17 -4.95
N MET A 37 1.16 -3.90 -3.85
CA MET A 37 0.98 -3.27 -2.54
C MET A 37 2.17 -2.40 -2.15
N TRP A 38 3.37 -2.76 -2.60
CA TRP A 38 4.58 -2.03 -2.23
C TRP A 38 4.70 -0.68 -2.95
N ARG A 39 3.75 -0.37 -3.84
CA ARG A 39 3.71 0.96 -4.47
C ARG A 39 3.32 2.05 -3.48
N ALA A 40 2.41 1.72 -2.55
CA ALA A 40 1.87 2.72 -1.64
C ALA A 40 2.95 3.40 -0.78
N PRO A 41 3.89 2.67 -0.17
CA PRO A 41 4.98 3.34 0.56
C PRO A 41 5.79 4.28 -0.31
N LYS A 42 5.99 3.94 -1.60
CA LYS A 42 6.74 4.79 -2.51
C LYS A 42 5.95 6.04 -2.89
N ILE A 43 4.64 5.91 -3.07
CA ILE A 43 3.78 7.05 -3.38
C ILE A 43 3.76 8.04 -2.22
N HIS A 44 3.75 7.53 -0.99
CA HIS A 44 3.70 8.37 0.21
C HIS A 44 5.08 8.55 0.83
N LEU A 45 6.10 8.54 -0.02
CA LEU A 45 7.49 8.56 0.42
C LEU A 45 7.82 9.77 1.30
N ALA A 46 7.36 10.95 0.89
CA ALA A 46 7.65 12.18 1.63
C ALA A 46 7.04 12.12 3.03
N ALA A 47 5.83 11.61 3.15
CA ALA A 47 5.16 11.49 4.45
C ALA A 47 5.92 10.52 5.36
N GLY A 48 6.37 9.39 4.79
CA GLY A 48 7.13 8.41 5.55
C GLY A 48 8.46 8.96 6.04
N ALA A 49 9.16 9.67 5.16
CA ALA A 49 10.44 10.27 5.52
C ALA A 49 10.26 11.37 6.57
N PHE A 50 9.17 12.14 6.46
CA PHE A 50 8.88 13.20 7.41
C PHE A 50 8.64 12.65 8.81
N LEU A 51 7.94 11.52 8.90
CA LEU A 51 7.65 10.91 10.19
C LEU A 51 8.91 10.42 10.90
N ALA A 52 9.91 9.97 10.12
CA ALA A 52 11.16 9.45 10.67
C ALA A 52 10.92 8.37 11.72
N ASN A 53 9.95 7.48 11.46
CA ASN A 53 9.58 6.42 12.39
C ASN A 53 10.74 5.43 12.55
N PRO A 54 11.14 5.09 13.80
CA PRO A 54 12.16 4.06 14.01
C PRO A 54 11.71 2.66 13.55
N LEU A 55 10.40 2.48 13.32
CA LEU A 55 9.87 1.23 12.79
C LEU A 55 9.33 1.48 11.37
N PRO A 56 10.22 1.51 10.36
CA PRO A 56 9.81 1.85 8.99
C PRO A 56 8.70 0.96 8.42
N LEU A 57 8.66 -0.30 8.84
CA LEU A 57 7.64 -1.22 8.34
C LEU A 57 6.23 -0.79 8.75
N GLU A 58 6.09 -0.24 9.95
CA GLU A 58 4.80 0.30 10.38
C GLU A 58 4.36 1.45 9.49
N THR A 59 5.30 2.34 9.15
CA THR A 59 5.02 3.45 8.25
C THR A 59 4.58 2.94 6.89
N MET A 60 5.24 1.90 6.39
CA MET A 60 4.89 1.29 5.10
C MET A 60 3.48 0.69 5.15
N PHE A 61 3.16 -0.04 6.22
CA PHE A 61 1.83 -0.62 6.36
C PHE A 61 0.76 0.46 6.45
N MET A 62 1.04 1.54 7.16
CA MET A 62 0.08 2.64 7.23
C MET A 62 -0.15 3.26 5.86
N ALA A 63 0.91 3.42 5.06
CA ALA A 63 0.79 3.92 3.69
C ALA A 63 -0.05 2.98 2.84
N MET A 64 0.14 1.68 2.98
CA MET A 64 -0.65 0.69 2.26
C MET A 64 -2.13 0.77 2.64
N LEU A 65 -2.40 0.87 3.94
CA LEU A 65 -3.77 0.98 4.43
C LEU A 65 -4.44 2.26 3.92
N LEU A 66 -3.72 3.36 3.94
CA LEU A 66 -4.25 4.62 3.43
C LEU A 66 -4.57 4.52 1.94
N ASP A 67 -3.66 3.94 1.17
CA ASP A 67 -3.87 3.77 -0.26
C ASP A 67 -5.09 2.90 -0.54
N HIS A 68 -5.23 1.79 0.18
CA HIS A 68 -6.37 0.90 0.03
C HIS A 68 -7.67 1.61 0.40
N TYR A 69 -7.66 2.36 1.48
CA TYR A 69 -8.83 3.11 1.91
C TYR A 69 -9.26 4.12 0.84
N LYS A 70 -8.28 4.82 0.25
CA LYS A 70 -8.57 5.76 -0.83
C LYS A 70 -9.20 5.06 -2.03
N GLN A 71 -8.68 3.90 -2.39
CA GLN A 71 -9.23 3.14 -3.51
C GLN A 71 -10.64 2.66 -3.22
N ILE A 72 -10.88 2.18 -2.00
CA ILE A 72 -12.22 1.76 -1.60
C ILE A 72 -13.19 2.93 -1.71
N LYS A 73 -12.80 4.11 -1.22
CA LYS A 73 -13.66 5.28 -1.28
C LYS A 73 -13.95 5.70 -2.72
N ARG A 74 -12.97 5.58 -3.61
CA ARG A 74 -13.16 5.89 -5.03
C ARG A 74 -14.14 4.90 -5.68
N LEU A 75 -13.99 3.61 -5.37
CA LEU A 75 -14.89 2.60 -5.91
C LEU A 75 -16.30 2.78 -5.38
N GLU A 76 -16.45 3.09 -4.10
CA GLU A 76 -17.74 3.37 -3.49
C GLU A 76 -18.43 4.54 -4.20
N ALA A 77 -17.67 5.62 -4.45
CA ALA A 77 -18.24 6.78 -5.12
C ALA A 77 -18.70 6.43 -6.53
N ARG A 78 -17.95 5.58 -7.24
CA ARG A 78 -18.33 5.16 -8.59
C ARG A 78 -19.60 4.32 -8.59
N LEU A 79 -19.70 3.40 -7.66
CA LEU A 79 -20.89 2.56 -7.54
C LEU A 79 -22.12 3.37 -7.20
N LEU A 80 -21.97 4.35 -6.31
CA LEU A 80 -23.09 5.24 -5.96
C LEU A 80 -23.52 6.09 -7.16
N ALA A 81 -22.54 6.57 -7.94
CA ALA A 81 -22.82 7.34 -9.14
C ALA A 81 -23.54 6.49 -10.18
N ASP A 82 -23.24 5.19 -10.24
CA ASP A 82 -23.86 4.26 -11.18
C ASP A 82 -25.23 3.77 -10.68
N GLY A 83 -25.64 4.18 -9.49
CA GLY A 83 -26.93 3.79 -8.94
C GLY A 83 -27.00 2.39 -8.35
N GLU A 84 -25.88 1.89 -7.84
CA GLU A 84 -25.80 0.55 -7.27
C GLU A 84 -25.35 0.53 -5.80
N PRO A 85 -25.99 1.32 -4.91
CA PRO A 85 -25.57 1.36 -3.51
C PRO A 85 -25.74 0.02 -2.80
N ALA A 86 -26.67 -0.82 -3.26
CA ALA A 86 -26.92 -2.12 -2.65
C ALA A 86 -25.71 -3.05 -2.80
N ALA A 87 -24.94 -2.92 -3.89
CA ALA A 87 -23.76 -3.74 -4.12
C ALA A 87 -22.68 -3.46 -3.06
N ILE A 88 -22.56 -2.19 -2.66
CA ILE A 88 -21.58 -1.81 -1.63
C ILE A 88 -21.96 -2.42 -0.29
N ARG A 89 -23.24 -2.40 0.03
CA ARG A 89 -23.71 -2.90 1.32
C ARG A 89 -23.51 -4.40 1.49
N ARG A 90 -23.35 -5.12 0.40
CA ARG A 90 -23.14 -6.57 0.42
C ARG A 90 -21.70 -6.97 0.58
N LEU A 91 -20.79 -6.00 0.50
CA LEU A 91 -19.37 -6.28 0.68
C LEU A 91 -19.09 -6.57 2.15
N PRO A 92 -18.28 -7.58 2.43
CA PRO A 92 -17.94 -7.94 3.80
C PRO A 92 -17.07 -6.90 4.50
#